data_431b4c721d09859e0cda2bce53da5c80
#
_entry.id   431b4c721d09859e0cda2bce53da5c80
#
_cell.length_a   1.000
_cell.length_b   1.000
_cell.length_c   1.000
_cell.angle_alpha   90.00
_cell.angle_beta   90.00
_cell.angle_gamma   90.00
#
_symmetry.space_group_name_H-M   'P 1'
#
loop_
_entity.id
_entity.type
_entity.pdbx_description
1 polymer ?
#
loop_
_entity_poly.entity_id
_entity_poly.type
_entity_poly.pdbx_seq_one_letter_code
_entity_poly.pdbx_strand_id
1 'polypeptide(L)'
;MDQYIGKMLDNRYELLELIGSGGMANVYKAKCHRLNRLVAIKILKSELAENAEFRRRFRDESLAVAQLSHANIVSIYDVSSSQGTDYIVMELIDGITLKQYMERRGHMDWREALHFITQIMRGLSHAHSRGTVSYTHLTLPTTPYV
;
A
#
# COMPACT_ATOMS: atom_id res chain seq x y z
N MET A 1 -17.77 -12.51 7.81
CA MET A 1 -17.74 -11.05 8.00
C MET A 1 -16.34 -10.71 8.46
N ASP A 2 -15.66 -9.76 7.82
CA ASP A 2 -14.30 -9.40 8.22
C ASP A 2 -14.34 -8.73 9.60
N GLN A 3 -13.54 -9.25 10.51
CA GLN A 3 -13.54 -8.83 11.93
C GLN A 3 -13.05 -7.37 12.14
N TYR A 4 -12.44 -6.78 11.12
CA TYR A 4 -11.85 -5.43 11.21
C TYR A 4 -12.77 -4.32 10.68
N ILE A 5 -13.71 -4.64 9.80
CA ILE A 5 -14.63 -3.64 9.23
C ILE A 5 -15.51 -3.02 10.33
N GLY A 6 -15.57 -1.70 10.38
CA GLY A 6 -16.25 -0.91 11.40
C GLY A 6 -15.45 -0.66 12.67
N LYS A 7 -14.25 -1.24 12.80
CA LYS A 7 -13.38 -0.95 13.95
C LYS A 7 -12.66 0.39 13.79
N MET A 8 -12.37 0.97 14.94
CA MET A 8 -11.60 2.19 15.07
C MET A 8 -10.18 1.86 15.58
N LEU A 9 -9.14 2.23 14.83
CA LEU A 9 -7.76 2.15 15.28
C LEU A 9 -7.34 3.50 15.88
N ASP A 10 -6.79 3.46 17.09
CA ASP A 10 -6.29 4.63 17.84
C ASP A 10 -7.28 5.79 17.94
N ASN A 11 -8.58 5.52 17.96
CA ASN A 11 -9.66 6.52 17.92
C ASN A 11 -9.49 7.54 16.77
N ARG A 12 -8.83 7.13 15.70
CA ARG A 12 -8.47 8.01 14.58
C ARG A 12 -8.87 7.46 13.22
N TYR A 13 -8.72 6.15 13.02
CA TYR A 13 -8.93 5.52 11.72
C TYR A 13 -10.09 4.52 11.78
N GLU A 14 -11.16 4.80 11.06
CA GLU A 14 -12.30 3.90 10.90
C GLU A 14 -12.11 3.02 9.67
N LEU A 15 -12.09 1.70 9.86
CA LEU A 15 -11.94 0.73 8.78
C LEU A 15 -13.29 0.52 8.06
N LEU A 16 -13.34 0.83 6.77
CA LEU A 16 -14.59 0.86 6.00
C LEU A 16 -14.76 -0.37 5.11
N GLU A 17 -13.72 -0.78 4.40
CA GLU A 17 -13.81 -1.78 3.34
C GLU A 17 -12.47 -2.51 3.15
N LEU A 18 -12.50 -3.83 2.94
CA LEU A 18 -11.34 -4.60 2.53
C LEU A 18 -11.09 -4.37 1.04
N ILE A 19 -9.95 -3.81 0.68
CA ILE A 19 -9.58 -3.50 -0.71
C ILE A 19 -8.47 -4.39 -1.27
N GLY A 20 -7.77 -5.13 -0.42
CA GLY A 20 -6.72 -6.05 -0.85
C GLY A 20 -6.35 -7.06 0.21
N SER A 21 -5.94 -8.25 -0.22
CA SER A 21 -5.45 -9.30 0.68
C SER A 21 -4.20 -9.93 0.08
N GLY A 22 -3.09 -9.82 0.82
CA GLY A 22 -1.80 -10.42 0.48
C GLY A 22 -1.43 -11.60 1.37
N GLY A 23 -0.25 -12.13 1.19
CA GLY A 23 0.26 -13.25 2.01
C GLY A 23 0.42 -12.88 3.48
N MET A 24 0.94 -11.71 3.78
CA MET A 24 1.26 -11.28 5.16
C MET A 24 0.24 -10.31 5.76
N ALA A 25 -0.46 -9.55 4.94
CA ALA A 25 -1.30 -8.45 5.40
C ALA A 25 -2.55 -8.28 4.55
N ASN A 26 -3.55 -7.68 5.14
CA ASN A 26 -4.76 -7.20 4.48
C ASN A 26 -4.71 -5.68 4.38
N VAL A 27 -5.29 -5.13 3.31
CA VAL A 27 -5.36 -3.68 3.08
C VAL A 27 -6.82 -3.24 3.11
N TYR A 28 -7.09 -2.23 3.91
CA TYR A 28 -8.42 -1.66 4.09
C TYR A 28 -8.46 -0.20 3.64
N LYS A 29 -9.55 0.17 3.01
CA LYS A 29 -9.93 1.57 2.90
C LYS A 29 -10.42 2.04 4.26
N ALA A 30 -9.94 3.18 4.69
CA ALA A 30 -10.28 3.73 6.00
C ALA A 30 -10.47 5.24 5.94
N LYS A 31 -11.18 5.77 6.92
CA LYS A 31 -11.36 7.20 7.11
C LYS A 31 -10.52 7.67 8.30
N CYS A 32 -9.63 8.61 8.05
CA CYS A 32 -8.95 9.34 9.11
C CYS A 32 -9.87 10.46 9.61
N HIS A 33 -10.47 10.29 10.78
CA HIS A 33 -11.40 11.28 11.34
C HIS A 33 -10.71 12.59 11.74
N ARG A 34 -9.44 12.51 12.16
CA ARG A 34 -8.67 13.69 12.58
C ARG A 34 -8.37 14.63 11.41
N LEU A 35 -8.07 14.09 10.23
CA LEU A 35 -7.76 14.86 9.02
C LEU A 35 -8.91 14.90 8.01
N ASN A 36 -10.04 14.23 8.34
CA ASN A 36 -11.22 14.10 7.48
C ASN A 36 -10.89 13.69 6.04
N ARG A 37 -10.04 12.67 5.87
CA ARG A 37 -9.66 12.13 4.56
C ARG A 37 -9.66 10.61 4.55
N LEU A 38 -9.78 10.05 3.35
CA LEU A 38 -9.63 8.62 3.11
C LEU A 38 -8.15 8.25 3.02
N VAL A 39 -7.81 7.08 3.56
CA VAL A 39 -6.48 6.50 3.54
C VAL A 39 -6.58 5.00 3.28
N ALA A 40 -5.48 4.35 2.92
CA ALA A 40 -5.35 2.91 2.94
C ALA A 40 -4.63 2.49 4.22
N ILE A 41 -5.10 1.43 4.86
CA ILE A 41 -4.46 0.86 6.05
C ILE A 41 -4.12 -0.61 5.79
N LYS A 42 -2.84 -0.92 5.88
CA LYS A 42 -2.32 -2.27 5.76
C LYS A 42 -2.14 -2.87 7.15
N ILE A 43 -2.82 -3.97 7.43
CA ILE A 43 -2.83 -4.64 8.75
C ILE A 43 -2.15 -5.99 8.61
N LEU A 44 -1.19 -6.28 9.48
CA LEU A 44 -0.57 -7.60 9.58
C LEU A 44 -1.62 -8.64 9.99
N LYS A 45 -1.66 -9.77 9.29
CA LYS A 45 -2.61 -10.84 9.61
C LYS A 45 -2.38 -11.40 11.02
N SER A 46 -3.45 -11.69 11.71
CA SER A 46 -3.41 -12.15 13.11
C SER A 46 -2.57 -13.42 13.29
N GLU A 47 -2.61 -14.34 12.31
CA GLU A 47 -1.82 -15.57 12.36
C GLU A 47 -0.31 -15.32 12.35
N LEU A 48 0.14 -14.19 11.81
CA LEU A 48 1.55 -13.79 11.74
C LEU A 48 1.93 -12.80 12.84
N ALA A 49 0.95 -12.17 13.48
CA ALA A 49 1.17 -11.15 14.50
C ALA A 49 1.82 -11.70 15.78
N GLU A 50 1.71 -13.00 16.03
CA GLU A 50 2.36 -13.68 17.16
C GLU A 50 3.85 -13.93 16.93
N ASN A 51 4.29 -13.92 15.67
CA ASN A 51 5.69 -14.12 15.33
C ASN A 51 6.46 -12.79 15.29
N ALA A 52 7.41 -12.64 16.22
CA ALA A 52 8.21 -11.42 16.36
C ALA A 52 9.03 -11.07 15.12
N GLU A 53 9.49 -12.07 14.34
CA GLU A 53 10.23 -11.86 13.11
C GLU A 53 9.37 -11.22 12.02
N PHE A 54 8.13 -11.72 11.82
CA PHE A 54 7.19 -11.13 10.86
C PHE A 54 6.78 -9.72 11.25
N ARG A 55 6.54 -9.46 12.53
CA ARG A 55 6.23 -8.12 13.02
C ARG A 55 7.37 -7.14 12.77
N ARG A 56 8.61 -7.56 13.07
CA ARG A 56 9.79 -6.74 12.83
C ARG A 56 9.97 -6.45 11.35
N ARG A 57 9.91 -7.47 10.48
CA ARG A 57 10.01 -7.32 9.04
C ARG A 57 8.94 -6.36 8.48
N PHE A 58 7.70 -6.54 8.89
CA PHE A 58 6.59 -5.68 8.49
C PHE A 58 6.84 -4.20 8.84
N ARG A 59 7.34 -3.95 10.04
CA ARG A 59 7.67 -2.60 10.51
C ARG A 59 8.90 -2.03 9.80
N ASP A 60 9.99 -2.78 9.73
CA ASP A 60 11.26 -2.30 9.17
C ASP A 60 11.13 -1.97 7.67
N GLU A 61 10.46 -2.83 6.90
CA GLU A 61 10.16 -2.56 5.49
C GLU A 61 9.32 -1.30 5.32
N SER A 62 8.34 -1.11 6.18
CA SER A 62 7.45 0.05 6.11
C SER A 62 8.16 1.35 6.47
N LEU A 63 9.01 1.34 7.48
CA LEU A 63 9.82 2.49 7.87
C LEU A 63 10.82 2.89 6.79
N ALA A 64 11.40 1.91 6.10
CA ALA A 64 12.29 2.17 4.96
C ALA A 64 11.56 2.85 3.80
N VAL A 65 10.35 2.40 3.47
CA VAL A 65 9.52 3.00 2.42
C VAL A 65 8.95 4.35 2.85
N ALA A 66 8.67 4.56 4.13
CA ALA A 66 8.15 5.82 4.67
C ALA A 66 9.08 7.02 4.43
N GLN A 67 10.37 6.77 4.23
CA GLN A 67 11.36 7.80 3.92
C GLN A 67 11.44 8.16 2.44
N LEU A 68 10.74 7.41 1.58
CA LEU A 68 10.74 7.64 0.15
C LEU A 68 9.65 8.64 -0.24
N SER A 69 9.98 9.56 -1.12
CA SER A 69 9.02 10.49 -1.73
C SER A 69 9.23 10.48 -3.25
N HIS A 70 8.31 9.86 -3.97
CA HIS A 70 8.37 9.72 -5.42
C HIS A 70 6.97 9.48 -6.00
N ALA A 71 6.69 10.05 -7.18
CA ALA A 71 5.39 9.91 -7.84
C ALA A 71 4.98 8.45 -8.15
N ASN A 72 5.96 7.56 -8.31
CA ASN A 72 5.75 6.15 -8.60
C ASN A 72 5.85 5.24 -7.37
N ILE A 73 5.86 5.80 -6.17
CA ILE A 73 5.88 5.08 -4.90
C ILE A 73 4.75 5.59 -4.02
N VAL A 74 3.93 4.68 -3.48
CA VAL A 74 2.86 5.02 -2.55
C VAL A 74 3.45 5.66 -1.29
N SER A 75 2.90 6.81 -0.89
CA SER A 75 3.34 7.51 0.31
C SER A 75 2.85 6.80 1.57
N ILE A 76 3.74 6.54 2.51
CA ILE A 76 3.40 6.07 3.85
C ILE A 76 3.26 7.27 4.77
N TYR A 77 2.14 7.36 5.48
CA TYR A 77 1.83 8.45 6.39
C TYR A 77 2.17 8.15 7.84
N ASP A 78 2.00 6.88 8.25
CA ASP A 78 2.22 6.46 9.63
C ASP A 78 2.48 4.96 9.72
N VAL A 79 3.24 4.53 10.72
CA VAL A 79 3.49 3.13 11.08
C VAL A 79 3.25 3.00 12.56
N SER A 80 2.24 2.23 12.96
CA SER A 80 1.77 2.22 14.33
C SER A 80 1.32 0.82 14.80
N SER A 81 1.07 0.71 16.08
CA SER A 81 0.52 -0.49 16.71
C SER A 81 -0.57 -0.08 17.71
N SER A 82 -1.73 -0.70 17.59
CA SER A 82 -2.87 -0.45 18.47
C SER A 82 -3.48 -1.77 18.92
N GLN A 83 -3.61 -1.94 20.25
CA GLN A 83 -4.22 -3.13 20.86
C GLN A 83 -3.64 -4.46 20.33
N GLY A 84 -2.33 -4.52 20.11
CA GLY A 84 -1.64 -5.70 19.59
C GLY A 84 -1.74 -5.88 18.06
N THR A 85 -2.34 -4.94 17.35
CA THR A 85 -2.45 -4.92 15.89
C THR A 85 -1.42 -3.96 15.30
N ASP A 86 -0.47 -4.49 14.53
CA ASP A 86 0.49 -3.67 13.78
C ASP A 86 -0.12 -3.25 12.45
N TYR A 87 -0.06 -1.95 12.14
CA TYR A 87 -0.65 -1.40 10.94
C TYR A 87 0.16 -0.25 10.34
N ILE A 88 -0.03 -0.04 9.05
CA ILE A 88 0.60 1.03 8.27
C ILE A 88 -0.49 1.86 7.64
N VAL A 89 -0.40 3.17 7.78
CA VAL A 89 -1.29 4.12 7.12
C VAL A 89 -0.59 4.67 5.90
N MET A 90 -1.24 4.58 4.76
CA MET A 90 -0.66 5.00 3.48
C MET A 90 -1.68 5.70 2.60
N GLU A 91 -1.18 6.31 1.55
CA GLU A 91 -1.96 6.90 0.48
C GLU A 91 -2.97 5.88 -0.08
N LEU A 92 -4.23 6.30 -0.17
CA LEU A 92 -5.26 5.53 -0.89
C LEU A 92 -5.16 5.87 -2.38
N ILE A 93 -4.84 4.86 -3.18
CA ILE A 93 -4.82 5.00 -4.63
C ILE A 93 -6.23 4.75 -5.17
N ASP A 94 -6.79 5.75 -5.82
CA ASP A 94 -8.07 5.66 -6.52
C ASP A 94 -7.82 5.19 -7.95
N GLY A 95 -8.15 3.94 -8.23
CA GLY A 95 -7.91 3.35 -9.54
C GLY A 95 -7.88 1.83 -9.51
N ILE A 96 -7.33 1.26 -10.56
CA ILE A 96 -7.19 -0.20 -10.72
C ILE A 96 -5.72 -0.62 -10.73
N THR A 97 -5.46 -1.89 -10.42
CA THR A 97 -4.12 -2.44 -10.54
C THR A 97 -3.71 -2.60 -12.01
N LEU A 98 -2.41 -2.63 -12.28
CA LEU A 98 -1.90 -2.91 -13.63
C LEU A 98 -2.41 -4.26 -14.15
N LYS A 99 -2.52 -5.26 -13.28
CA LYS A 99 -3.10 -6.57 -13.63
C LYS A 99 -4.54 -6.44 -14.11
N GLN A 100 -5.40 -5.75 -13.37
CA GLN A 100 -6.79 -5.51 -13.75
C GLN A 100 -6.89 -4.70 -15.05
N TYR A 101 -6.00 -3.73 -15.24
CA TYR A 101 -5.92 -2.97 -16.48
C TYR A 101 -5.61 -3.88 -17.67
N MET A 102 -4.59 -4.73 -17.55
CA MET A 102 -4.21 -5.69 -18.59
C MET A 102 -5.34 -6.68 -18.90
N GLU A 103 -6.01 -7.21 -17.89
CA GLU A 103 -7.15 -8.12 -18.07
C GLU A 103 -8.33 -7.46 -18.80
N ARG A 104 -8.62 -6.21 -18.51
CA ARG A 104 -9.70 -5.45 -19.19
C ARG A 104 -9.35 -5.04 -20.60
N ARG A 105 -8.09 -4.71 -20.83
CA ARG A 105 -7.60 -4.25 -22.14
C ARG A 105 -7.41 -5.41 -23.12
N GLY A 106 -7.07 -6.59 -22.63
CA GLY A 106 -6.72 -7.78 -23.40
C GLY A 106 -5.33 -7.71 -24.02
N HIS A 107 -5.10 -6.78 -24.93
CA HIS A 107 -3.80 -6.56 -25.58
C HIS A 107 -3.25 -5.17 -25.24
N MET A 108 -1.97 -5.12 -24.88
CA MET A 108 -1.26 -3.87 -24.61
C MET A 108 -0.28 -3.58 -25.74
N ASP A 109 -0.38 -2.41 -26.34
CA ASP A 109 0.60 -1.93 -27.31
C ASP A 109 1.98 -1.76 -26.66
N TRP A 110 3.04 -2.00 -27.43
CA TRP A 110 4.41 -1.90 -26.92
C TRP A 110 4.76 -0.51 -26.37
N ARG A 111 4.20 0.55 -26.96
CA ARG A 111 4.39 1.92 -26.47
C ARG A 111 3.78 2.13 -25.08
N GLU A 112 2.59 1.61 -24.89
CA GLU A 112 1.89 1.63 -23.61
C GLU A 112 2.64 0.80 -22.55
N ALA A 113 3.10 -0.41 -22.92
CA ALA A 113 3.91 -1.25 -22.06
C ALA A 113 5.22 -0.55 -21.66
N LEU A 114 5.90 0.10 -22.60
CA LEU A 114 7.11 0.87 -22.34
C LEU A 114 6.85 2.04 -21.38
N HIS A 115 5.71 2.71 -21.51
CA HIS A 115 5.32 3.79 -20.61
C HIS A 115 5.18 3.29 -19.16
N PHE A 116 4.49 2.18 -18.94
CA PHE A 116 4.35 1.59 -17.60
C PHE A 116 5.69 1.11 -17.04
N ILE A 117 6.47 0.40 -17.85
CA ILE A 117 7.79 -0.11 -17.44
C ILE A 117 8.72 1.05 -17.05
N THR A 118 8.72 2.14 -17.80
CA THR A 118 9.54 3.32 -17.50
C THR A 118 9.18 3.91 -16.14
N GLN A 119 7.90 4.02 -15.82
CA GLN A 119 7.46 4.52 -14.52
C GLN A 119 7.85 3.57 -13.38
N ILE A 120 7.67 2.26 -13.56
CA ILE A 120 8.10 1.25 -12.58
C ILE A 120 9.60 1.35 -12.32
N MET A 121 10.39 1.46 -13.37
CA MET A 121 11.85 1.60 -13.25
C MET A 121 12.27 2.88 -12.54
N ARG A 122 11.58 3.99 -12.76
CA ARG A 122 11.83 5.26 -12.04
C ARG A 122 11.59 5.10 -10.54
N GLY A 123 10.49 4.47 -10.15
CA GLY A 123 10.20 4.16 -8.75
C GLY A 123 11.25 3.24 -8.13
N LEU A 124 11.60 2.15 -8.81
CA LEU A 124 12.65 1.22 -8.38
C LEU A 124 14.01 1.88 -8.26
N SER A 125 14.41 2.67 -9.24
CA SER A 125 15.69 3.40 -9.22
C SER A 125 15.78 4.35 -8.02
N HIS A 126 14.69 5.07 -7.73
CA HIS A 126 14.62 5.92 -6.55
C HIS A 126 14.75 5.12 -5.26
N ALA A 127 14.01 4.01 -5.12
CA ALA A 127 14.09 3.14 -3.95
C ALA A 127 15.49 2.56 -3.75
N HIS A 128 16.11 2.05 -4.82
CA HIS A 128 17.45 1.49 -4.78
C HIS A 128 18.52 2.54 -4.44
N SER A 129 18.40 3.76 -4.93
CA SER A 129 19.32 4.85 -4.59
C SER A 129 19.29 5.23 -3.10
N ARG A 130 18.21 4.85 -2.42
CA ARG A 130 18.03 5.03 -0.97
C ARG A 130 18.25 3.76 -0.16
N GLY A 131 18.78 2.69 -0.77
CA GLY A 131 19.06 1.42 -0.11
C GLY A 131 17.84 0.56 0.19
N THR A 132 16.69 0.88 -0.38
CA THR A 132 15.44 0.15 -0.17
C THR A 132 15.18 -0.80 -1.33
N VAL A 133 14.85 -2.06 -1.03
CA VAL A 133 14.57 -3.12 -2.03
C VAL A 133 13.15 -3.70 -1.92
N SER A 134 12.22 -2.97 -1.34
CA SER A 134 10.81 -3.40 -1.27
C SER A 134 10.06 -2.99 -2.53
N TYR A 135 9.39 -3.96 -3.16
CA TYR A 135 8.67 -3.76 -4.43
C TYR A 135 7.15 -3.61 -4.28
N THR A 136 6.62 -3.70 -3.07
CA THR A 136 5.18 -3.75 -2.81
C THR A 136 4.47 -2.40 -2.81
N HIS A 137 5.21 -1.29 -2.87
CA HIS A 137 4.68 0.08 -2.75
C HIS A 137 4.81 0.90 -4.04
N LEU A 138 4.96 0.24 -5.19
CA LEU A 138 4.99 0.92 -6.48
C LEU A 138 3.60 1.34 -6.92
N THR A 139 3.50 2.54 -7.46
CA THR A 139 2.28 3.06 -8.07
C THR A 139 2.55 3.71 -9.42
N LEU A 140 1.55 3.68 -10.29
CA LEU A 140 1.57 4.33 -11.57
C LEU A 140 0.61 5.52 -11.51
N PRO A 141 1.08 6.77 -11.71
CA PRO A 141 0.18 7.91 -11.78
C PRO A 141 -0.87 7.70 -12.86
N THR A 142 -2.08 8.14 -12.60
CA THR A 142 -3.14 8.18 -13.61
C THR A 142 -2.67 9.03 -14.79
N THR A 143 -2.48 8.39 -15.92
CA THR A 143 -2.14 9.05 -17.17
C THR A 143 -3.39 9.07 -18.06
N PRO A 144 -3.42 9.89 -19.11
CA PRO A 144 -4.56 9.90 -20.04
C PRO A 144 -4.84 8.57 -20.75
N TYR A 145 -4.07 7.54 -20.47
CA TYR A 145 -4.28 6.18 -20.99
C TYR A 145 -5.05 5.25 -20.05
N VAL A 146 -5.42 5.74 -18.89
CA VAL A 146 -6.16 4.97 -17.86
C VAL A 146 -7.62 5.39 -17.85
#